data_8f0e8eb251ecde41bfb90007f9060c1d
#
_entry.id   8f0e8eb251ecde41bfb90007f9060c1d
#
_cell.length_a   1.000
_cell.length_b   1.000
_cell.length_c   1.000
_cell.angle_alpha   90.00
_cell.angle_beta   90.00
_cell.angle_gamma   90.00
#
_symmetry.space_group_name_H-M   'P 1'
#
loop_
_entity.id
_entity.type
_entity.pdbx_description
1 polymer ?
#
loop_
_entity_poly.entity_id
_entity_poly.type
_entity_poly.pdbx_seq_one_letter_code
_entity_poly.pdbx_strand_id
1 'polypeptide(L)'
;MDPRARAVYRVDVRSFFDTDADGLGDINGVAAKIDYIKELGADTLMLSPVFSGEGFMIDTEAGTADDLDALIDKAASRMIGTVLEMRADMPLNDASDIDRASAAMRYWLDRGAMGIAVNTDALTASGDKRALHRAMCALNRNVFSLYPDCFTVGIGKNVPFEDAVQLTRTENRELLMQLYTPAHMAEAFSPASGSLGALFGGGDAKRFKHDADYYQVQGELKGGWFLNGISLTQGQFSSQQELTRRLRSKAACLYVMTGRGTPLIRQGDEIGLYAENTPMQWNNSRAAGFTLGTPRLKGDGSLSHINVEDDMTHMDSAFSFYKRSIALRRSHSALIGGEYAPVDSENPRVMAYTRSDGAESLLVVINITDRAAKVALTGYKKGECLLFTNSPKPIAESMKLQPYEGFVYRLR
;
A
#
# COMPACT_ATOMS: atom_id res chain seq x y z
N MET A 1 16.77 0.21 10.41
CA MET A 1 15.39 -0.05 10.92
C MET A 1 14.89 -1.31 10.25
N ASP A 2 14.23 -2.21 10.99
CA ASP A 2 13.65 -3.42 10.41
C ASP A 2 12.70 -3.05 9.25
N PRO A 3 12.93 -3.56 8.02
CA PRO A 3 12.06 -3.28 6.87
C PRO A 3 10.60 -3.63 7.13
N ARG A 4 10.33 -4.60 7.98
CA ARG A 4 8.99 -5.06 8.35
C ARG A 4 8.19 -4.04 9.16
N ALA A 5 8.90 -3.16 9.89
CA ALA A 5 8.30 -2.12 10.72
C ALA A 5 7.98 -0.83 9.95
N ARG A 6 8.40 -0.74 8.68
CA ARG A 6 8.16 0.45 7.85
C ARG A 6 6.71 0.57 7.42
N ALA A 7 6.31 1.81 7.13
CA ALA A 7 5.05 2.14 6.47
C ALA A 7 5.38 2.86 5.16
N VAL A 8 5.08 2.22 4.04
CA VAL A 8 5.39 2.74 2.71
C VAL A 8 4.22 3.58 2.20
N TYR A 9 4.51 4.80 1.75
CA TYR A 9 3.56 5.65 1.05
C TYR A 9 3.99 5.77 -0.42
N ARG A 10 3.18 5.23 -1.33
CA ARG A 10 3.46 5.27 -2.77
C ARG A 10 2.79 6.46 -3.42
N VAL A 11 3.60 7.27 -4.07
CA VAL A 11 3.18 8.48 -4.80
C VAL A 11 3.28 8.24 -6.29
N ASP A 12 2.23 8.59 -7.03
CA ASP A 12 2.29 8.83 -8.45
C ASP A 12 2.61 10.32 -8.65
N VAL A 13 3.85 10.61 -9.06
CA VAL A 13 4.37 11.97 -9.15
C VAL A 13 3.48 12.86 -10.02
N ARG A 14 3.01 12.34 -11.18
CA ARG A 14 2.21 13.10 -12.14
C ARG A 14 0.84 13.53 -11.63
N SER A 15 0.32 12.85 -10.61
CA SER A 15 -1.00 13.13 -10.04
C SER A 15 -0.96 13.64 -8.60
N PHE A 16 0.23 13.91 -8.03
CA PHE A 16 0.35 14.27 -6.63
C PHE A 16 0.21 15.78 -6.37
N PHE A 17 1.10 16.60 -6.91
CA PHE A 17 1.04 18.05 -6.79
C PHE A 17 1.87 18.72 -7.89
N ASP A 18 1.30 19.72 -8.55
CA ASP A 18 1.90 20.47 -9.64
C ASP A 18 2.42 21.83 -9.13
N THR A 19 3.72 22.11 -9.33
CA THR A 19 4.34 23.35 -8.87
C THR A 19 4.62 24.37 -9.99
N ASP A 20 4.68 23.93 -11.25
CA ASP A 20 4.98 24.80 -12.40
C ASP A 20 3.75 25.20 -13.22
N ALA A 21 2.58 24.68 -12.83
CA ALA A 21 1.28 25.00 -13.42
C ALA A 21 1.08 24.46 -14.86
N ASP A 22 1.81 23.41 -15.25
CA ASP A 22 1.66 22.77 -16.56
C ASP A 22 0.47 21.78 -16.60
N GLY A 23 -0.10 21.44 -15.44
CA GLY A 23 -1.26 20.58 -15.26
C GLY A 23 -0.93 19.14 -14.94
N LEU A 24 0.34 18.79 -14.75
CA LEU A 24 0.83 17.52 -14.22
C LEU A 24 1.62 17.77 -12.93
N GLY A 25 1.63 16.80 -12.04
CA GLY A 25 2.48 16.84 -10.86
C GLY A 25 3.94 16.59 -11.20
N ASP A 26 4.83 17.09 -10.36
CA ASP A 26 6.26 17.08 -10.53
C ASP A 26 7.01 16.69 -9.25
N ILE A 27 8.32 16.46 -9.35
CA ILE A 27 9.19 16.06 -8.23
C ILE A 27 9.20 17.15 -7.14
N ASN A 28 9.21 18.42 -7.52
CA ASN A 28 9.15 19.54 -6.57
C ASN A 28 7.81 19.57 -5.82
N GLY A 29 6.73 19.14 -6.48
CA GLY A 29 5.43 18.96 -5.87
C GLY A 29 5.44 17.89 -4.78
N VAL A 30 6.10 16.77 -5.01
CA VAL A 30 6.30 15.76 -3.97
C VAL A 30 7.14 16.34 -2.83
N ALA A 31 8.23 17.05 -3.15
CA ALA A 31 9.07 17.71 -2.15
C ALA A 31 8.29 18.75 -1.32
N ALA A 32 7.37 19.50 -1.93
CA ALA A 32 6.52 20.45 -1.21
C ALA A 32 5.59 19.78 -0.18
N LYS A 33 5.21 18.54 -0.40
CA LYS A 33 4.27 17.78 0.43
C LYS A 33 4.93 16.75 1.36
N ILE A 34 6.23 16.77 1.53
CA ILE A 34 6.95 15.80 2.37
C ILE A 34 6.49 15.86 3.85
N ASP A 35 6.18 17.05 4.36
CA ASP A 35 5.71 17.23 5.73
C ASP A 35 4.32 16.61 5.96
N TYR A 36 3.46 16.58 4.93
CA TYR A 36 2.19 15.84 4.95
C TYR A 36 2.41 14.33 5.08
N ILE A 37 3.33 13.77 4.31
CA ILE A 37 3.69 12.35 4.37
C ILE A 37 4.25 11.99 5.75
N LYS A 38 5.06 12.88 6.33
CA LYS A 38 5.56 12.75 7.70
C LYS A 38 4.45 12.79 8.73
N GLU A 39 3.49 13.71 8.59
CA GLU A 39 2.35 13.86 9.50
C GLU A 39 1.44 12.62 9.48
N LEU A 40 1.23 12.00 8.32
CA LEU A 40 0.54 10.72 8.18
C LEU A 40 1.24 9.61 8.99
N GLY A 41 2.55 9.71 9.13
CA GLY A 41 3.36 8.75 9.86
C GLY A 41 4.13 7.78 8.96
N ALA A 42 4.08 7.90 7.64
CA ALA A 42 4.91 7.09 6.76
C ALA A 42 6.40 7.45 6.92
N ASP A 43 7.27 6.45 6.77
CA ASP A 43 8.72 6.60 6.86
C ASP A 43 9.45 6.11 5.60
N THR A 44 8.70 5.69 4.62
CA THR A 44 9.20 5.26 3.32
C THR A 44 8.34 5.87 2.23
N LEU A 45 8.95 6.67 1.38
CA LEU A 45 8.34 7.26 0.19
C LEU A 45 8.73 6.40 -1.02
N MET A 46 7.75 5.78 -1.69
CA MET A 46 7.97 5.09 -2.94
C MET A 46 7.45 5.97 -4.08
N LEU A 47 8.33 6.35 -4.99
CA LEU A 47 7.99 7.16 -6.16
C LEU A 47 7.67 6.28 -7.36
N SER A 48 6.54 6.56 -8.03
CA SER A 48 6.28 6.02 -9.38
C SER A 48 7.41 6.37 -10.33
N PRO A 49 7.54 5.67 -11.49
CA PRO A 49 8.62 5.94 -12.41
C PRO A 49 8.65 7.41 -12.87
N VAL A 50 9.77 8.07 -12.59
CA VAL A 50 10.07 9.44 -13.02
C VAL A 50 11.15 9.48 -14.11
N PHE A 51 11.56 8.30 -14.59
CA PHE A 51 12.68 8.16 -15.51
C PHE A 51 12.23 8.15 -16.97
N SER A 52 13.08 8.68 -17.85
CA SER A 52 13.03 8.51 -19.28
C SER A 52 14.16 7.55 -19.76
N GLY A 53 13.96 6.91 -20.92
CA GLY A 53 14.97 6.04 -21.51
C GLY A 53 15.43 4.91 -20.57
N GLU A 54 16.73 4.78 -20.38
CA GLU A 54 17.36 3.65 -19.66
C GLU A 54 17.46 3.83 -18.14
N GLY A 55 16.76 4.81 -17.57
CA GLY A 55 16.66 4.97 -16.10
C GLY A 55 17.70 5.89 -15.45
N PHE A 56 18.54 6.56 -16.23
CA PHE A 56 19.48 7.58 -15.75
C PHE A 56 18.91 8.99 -15.81
N MET A 57 18.10 9.25 -16.82
CA MET A 57 17.54 10.58 -17.06
C MET A 57 16.14 10.66 -16.46
N ILE A 58 15.85 11.79 -15.87
CA ILE A 58 14.52 12.12 -15.44
C ILE A 58 13.66 12.50 -16.65
N ASP A 59 12.39 12.14 -16.63
CA ASP A 59 11.40 12.63 -17.56
C ASP A 59 11.26 14.15 -17.38
N THR A 60 11.42 14.92 -18.44
CA THR A 60 11.43 16.39 -18.38
C THR A 60 10.11 16.98 -17.89
N GLU A 61 8.99 16.27 -18.03
CA GLU A 61 7.71 16.66 -17.44
C GLU A 61 7.64 16.38 -15.92
N ALA A 62 8.55 15.55 -15.37
CA ALA A 62 8.60 15.27 -13.94
C ALA A 62 9.61 16.15 -13.20
N GLY A 63 10.60 16.72 -13.89
CA GLY A 63 11.63 17.56 -13.31
C GLY A 63 13.04 17.24 -13.79
N THR A 64 14.02 17.48 -12.94
CA THR A 64 15.46 17.26 -13.19
C THR A 64 16.08 16.28 -12.19
N ALA A 65 17.32 15.86 -12.46
CA ALA A 65 18.08 15.05 -11.51
C ALA A 65 18.36 15.83 -10.20
N ASP A 66 18.62 17.12 -10.29
CA ASP A 66 18.84 17.99 -9.11
C ASP A 66 17.57 18.12 -8.26
N ASP A 67 16.39 18.16 -8.89
CA ASP A 67 15.10 18.15 -8.17
C ASP A 67 14.90 16.82 -7.40
N LEU A 68 15.28 15.69 -8.01
CA LEU A 68 15.19 14.40 -7.34
C LEU A 68 16.19 14.27 -6.18
N ASP A 69 17.41 14.77 -6.33
CA ASP A 69 18.39 14.84 -5.24
C ASP A 69 17.85 15.69 -4.08
N ALA A 70 17.33 16.88 -4.40
CA ALA A 70 16.75 17.77 -3.40
C ALA A 70 15.55 17.12 -2.66
N LEU A 71 14.73 16.34 -3.38
CA LEU A 71 13.65 15.56 -2.77
C LEU A 71 14.20 14.47 -1.84
N ILE A 72 15.21 13.71 -2.28
CA ILE A 72 15.84 12.65 -1.48
C ILE A 72 16.41 13.24 -0.19
N ASP A 73 17.16 14.33 -0.27
CA ASP A 73 17.75 15.02 0.88
C ASP A 73 16.67 15.56 1.83
N LYS A 74 15.63 16.19 1.27
CA LYS A 74 14.51 16.70 2.07
C LYS A 74 13.76 15.59 2.79
N ALA A 75 13.47 14.49 2.11
CA ALA A 75 12.84 13.31 2.70
C ALA A 75 13.71 12.72 3.82
N ALA A 76 15.01 12.54 3.57
CA ALA A 76 15.98 12.05 4.56
C ALA A 76 16.04 12.95 5.80
N SER A 77 15.99 14.29 5.65
CA SER A 77 15.94 15.25 6.77
C SER A 77 14.69 15.08 7.64
N ARG A 78 13.63 14.48 7.12
CA ARG A 78 12.39 14.11 7.84
C ARG A 78 12.37 12.65 8.28
N MET A 79 13.50 11.93 8.14
CA MET A 79 13.60 10.47 8.41
C MET A 79 12.65 9.64 7.53
N ILE A 80 12.44 10.06 6.30
CA ILE A 80 11.72 9.33 5.27
C ILE A 80 12.74 8.84 4.25
N GLY A 81 12.82 7.51 4.05
CA GLY A 81 13.66 6.94 3.01
C GLY A 81 12.93 6.95 1.67
N THR A 82 13.66 7.26 0.59
CA THR A 82 13.08 7.30 -0.76
C THR A 82 13.40 6.02 -1.53
N VAL A 83 12.37 5.36 -2.05
CA VAL A 83 12.46 4.17 -2.93
C VAL A 83 12.05 4.58 -4.33
N LEU A 84 12.89 4.28 -5.31
CA LEU A 84 12.65 4.66 -6.70
C LEU A 84 12.12 3.47 -7.49
N GLU A 85 10.93 3.61 -8.07
CA GLU A 85 10.35 2.61 -8.95
C GLU A 85 10.98 2.75 -10.34
N MET A 86 11.65 1.70 -10.78
CA MET A 86 12.20 1.64 -12.14
C MET A 86 11.07 1.42 -13.14
N ARG A 87 11.24 1.92 -14.36
CA ARG A 87 10.23 1.80 -15.42
C ARG A 87 9.84 0.34 -15.69
N ALA A 88 8.56 0.12 -15.96
CA ALA A 88 8.03 -1.20 -16.27
C ALA A 88 8.62 -1.81 -17.57
N ASP A 89 9.01 -0.96 -18.51
CA ASP A 89 9.58 -1.33 -19.80
C ASP A 89 11.13 -1.35 -19.81
N MET A 90 11.77 -1.20 -18.64
CA MET A 90 13.23 -1.35 -18.53
C MET A 90 13.62 -2.76 -18.95
N PRO A 91 14.46 -2.91 -20.00
CA PRO A 91 14.82 -4.24 -20.47
C PRO A 91 15.74 -4.94 -19.47
N LEU A 92 15.48 -6.23 -19.25
CA LEU A 92 16.28 -7.12 -18.41
C LEU A 92 16.46 -8.49 -19.10
N ASN A 93 16.55 -8.48 -20.43
CA ASN A 93 16.50 -9.69 -21.24
C ASN A 93 17.85 -10.41 -21.34
N ASP A 94 18.92 -9.64 -21.42
CA ASP A 94 20.27 -10.15 -21.58
C ASP A 94 21.29 -9.48 -20.63
N ALA A 95 22.54 -9.87 -20.68
CA ALA A 95 23.58 -9.33 -19.80
C ALA A 95 23.81 -7.83 -19.99
N SER A 96 23.73 -7.32 -21.23
CA SER A 96 23.90 -5.89 -21.52
C SER A 96 22.76 -5.05 -20.94
N ASP A 97 21.52 -5.53 -21.05
CA ASP A 97 20.36 -4.90 -20.44
C ASP A 97 20.51 -4.83 -18.90
N ILE A 98 20.90 -5.95 -18.31
CA ILE A 98 21.10 -6.05 -16.85
C ILE A 98 22.24 -5.15 -16.39
N ASP A 99 23.33 -5.04 -17.14
CA ASP A 99 24.47 -4.17 -16.79
C ASP A 99 24.05 -2.69 -16.83
N ARG A 100 23.28 -2.27 -17.85
CA ARG A 100 22.73 -0.91 -17.92
C ARG A 100 21.76 -0.61 -16.77
N ALA A 101 20.81 -1.50 -16.53
CA ALA A 101 19.88 -1.37 -15.42
C ALA A 101 20.62 -1.30 -14.07
N SER A 102 21.62 -2.17 -13.88
CA SER A 102 22.46 -2.18 -12.68
C SER A 102 23.21 -0.86 -12.49
N ALA A 103 23.75 -0.30 -13.56
CA ALA A 103 24.44 0.99 -13.52
C ALA A 103 23.48 2.13 -13.14
N ALA A 104 22.26 2.16 -13.71
CA ALA A 104 21.25 3.14 -13.35
C ALA A 104 20.82 3.04 -11.88
N MET A 105 20.59 1.81 -11.40
CA MET A 105 20.20 1.59 -9.99
C MET A 105 21.30 2.05 -9.03
N ARG A 106 22.57 1.71 -9.31
CA ARG A 106 23.71 2.16 -8.50
C ARG A 106 23.84 3.68 -8.50
N TYR A 107 23.69 4.31 -9.66
CA TYR A 107 23.75 5.77 -9.79
C TYR A 107 22.80 6.47 -8.79
N TRP A 108 21.56 5.99 -8.65
CA TRP A 108 20.60 6.59 -7.74
C TRP A 108 20.82 6.18 -6.27
N LEU A 109 21.28 4.96 -6.01
CA LEU A 109 21.65 4.53 -4.66
C LEU A 109 22.82 5.33 -4.13
N ASP A 110 23.85 5.60 -4.96
CA ASP A 110 24.99 6.44 -4.61
C ASP A 110 24.60 7.91 -4.32
N ARG A 111 23.46 8.36 -4.89
CA ARG A 111 22.87 9.68 -4.65
C ARG A 111 21.90 9.73 -3.47
N GLY A 112 21.82 8.66 -2.68
CA GLY A 112 21.09 8.62 -1.42
C GLY A 112 19.69 8.01 -1.48
N ALA A 113 19.26 7.44 -2.61
CA ALA A 113 18.06 6.65 -2.63
C ALA A 113 18.18 5.48 -1.63
N MET A 114 17.17 5.29 -0.78
CA MET A 114 17.16 4.20 0.20
C MET A 114 16.94 2.84 -0.45
N GLY A 115 16.29 2.81 -1.61
CA GLY A 115 15.93 1.54 -2.23
C GLY A 115 15.45 1.65 -3.67
N ILE A 116 15.27 0.49 -4.26
CA ILE A 116 14.83 0.31 -5.65
C ILE A 116 13.62 -0.62 -5.68
N ALA A 117 12.61 -0.22 -6.45
CA ALA A 117 11.49 -1.07 -6.81
C ALA A 117 11.62 -1.49 -8.28
N VAL A 118 11.68 -2.81 -8.53
CA VAL A 118 11.84 -3.39 -9.87
C VAL A 118 10.50 -3.91 -10.36
N ASN A 119 10.08 -3.50 -11.56
CA ASN A 119 8.88 -4.06 -12.17
C ASN A 119 9.18 -5.45 -12.76
N THR A 120 8.47 -6.45 -12.27
CA THR A 120 8.67 -7.85 -12.65
C THR A 120 7.64 -8.36 -13.67
N ASP A 121 6.63 -7.56 -14.03
CA ASP A 121 5.54 -7.99 -14.94
C ASP A 121 6.05 -8.26 -16.36
N ALA A 122 6.98 -7.45 -16.88
CA ALA A 122 7.52 -7.64 -18.22
C ALA A 122 8.26 -8.99 -18.36
N LEU A 123 8.98 -9.40 -17.31
CA LEU A 123 9.69 -10.67 -17.28
C LEU A 123 8.75 -11.87 -17.13
N THR A 124 7.65 -11.70 -16.38
CA THR A 124 6.65 -12.76 -16.21
C THR A 124 5.74 -12.91 -17.42
N ALA A 125 5.49 -11.83 -18.17
CA ALA A 125 4.69 -11.85 -19.38
C ALA A 125 5.28 -12.73 -20.49
N SER A 126 6.60 -12.93 -20.50
CA SER A 126 7.29 -13.84 -21.44
C SER A 126 6.98 -15.32 -21.18
N GLY A 127 6.43 -15.66 -20.01
CA GLY A 127 6.22 -17.05 -19.56
C GLY A 127 7.51 -17.80 -19.19
N ASP A 128 8.69 -17.18 -19.33
CA ASP A 128 9.97 -17.77 -18.94
C ASP A 128 10.31 -17.44 -17.48
N LYS A 129 9.86 -18.29 -16.56
CA LYS A 129 10.18 -18.18 -15.13
C LYS A 129 11.69 -18.14 -14.84
N ARG A 130 12.49 -18.81 -15.68
CA ARG A 130 13.95 -18.84 -15.55
C ARG A 130 14.57 -17.48 -15.91
N ALA A 131 13.96 -16.73 -16.84
CA ALA A 131 14.41 -15.39 -17.17
C ALA A 131 14.28 -14.44 -16.00
N LEU A 132 13.12 -14.43 -15.34
CA LEU A 132 12.90 -13.63 -14.11
C LEU A 132 13.94 -13.96 -13.04
N HIS A 133 14.11 -15.24 -12.74
CA HIS A 133 15.06 -15.67 -11.72
C HIS A 133 16.51 -15.30 -12.07
N ARG A 134 16.95 -15.50 -13.33
CA ARG A 134 18.29 -15.11 -13.81
C ARG A 134 18.52 -13.60 -13.68
N ALA A 135 17.52 -12.78 -14.08
CA ALA A 135 17.62 -11.32 -13.99
C ALA A 135 17.74 -10.87 -12.53
N MET A 136 16.91 -11.39 -11.63
CA MET A 136 16.97 -11.03 -10.21
C MET A 136 18.27 -11.47 -9.54
N CYS A 137 18.78 -12.67 -9.83
CA CYS A 137 20.09 -13.11 -9.34
C CYS A 137 21.24 -12.23 -9.85
N ALA A 138 21.15 -11.76 -11.10
CA ALA A 138 22.15 -10.87 -11.66
C ALA A 138 22.08 -9.48 -11.04
N LEU A 139 20.89 -8.88 -10.87
CA LEU A 139 20.69 -7.62 -10.17
C LEU A 139 21.16 -7.70 -8.72
N ASN A 140 20.89 -8.83 -8.04
CA ASN A 140 21.40 -9.02 -6.69
C ASN A 140 22.94 -8.95 -6.65
N ARG A 141 23.63 -9.67 -7.54
CA ARG A 141 25.10 -9.64 -7.59
C ARG A 141 25.65 -8.27 -7.97
N ASN A 142 25.03 -7.61 -8.96
CA ASN A 142 25.55 -6.39 -9.54
C ASN A 142 25.18 -5.14 -8.73
N VAL A 143 24.12 -5.20 -7.92
CA VAL A 143 23.59 -4.05 -7.18
C VAL A 143 23.33 -4.40 -5.71
N PHE A 144 22.34 -5.22 -5.40
CA PHE A 144 21.78 -5.30 -4.04
C PHE A 144 22.78 -5.86 -3.02
N SER A 145 23.68 -6.75 -3.43
CA SER A 145 24.74 -7.24 -2.54
C SER A 145 25.80 -6.18 -2.21
N LEU A 146 25.92 -5.14 -3.03
CA LEU A 146 26.84 -4.02 -2.80
C LEU A 146 26.22 -2.96 -1.87
N TYR A 147 24.90 -2.95 -1.73
CA TYR A 147 24.13 -2.04 -0.87
C TYR A 147 23.26 -2.86 0.10
N PRO A 148 23.87 -3.43 1.17
CA PRO A 148 23.18 -4.39 2.05
C PRO A 148 21.97 -3.80 2.79
N ASP A 149 21.92 -2.48 2.95
CA ASP A 149 20.80 -1.76 3.57
C ASP A 149 19.73 -1.30 2.54
N CYS A 150 19.92 -1.61 1.25
CA CYS A 150 19.00 -1.24 0.21
C CYS A 150 17.62 -1.91 0.42
N PHE A 151 16.57 -1.09 0.41
CA PHE A 151 15.21 -1.55 0.48
C PHE A 151 14.74 -1.97 -0.93
N THR A 152 14.80 -3.27 -1.22
CA THR A 152 14.46 -3.80 -2.54
C THR A 152 13.02 -4.30 -2.58
N VAL A 153 12.30 -3.97 -3.64
CA VAL A 153 10.90 -4.33 -3.85
C VAL A 153 10.71 -4.86 -5.26
N GLY A 154 10.01 -5.98 -5.40
CA GLY A 154 9.45 -6.40 -6.68
C GLY A 154 8.02 -5.88 -6.82
N ILE A 155 7.72 -5.24 -7.94
CA ILE A 155 6.36 -4.80 -8.28
C ILE A 155 5.87 -5.64 -9.45
N GLY A 156 4.75 -6.37 -9.25
CA GLY A 156 4.14 -7.15 -10.31
C GLY A 156 2.72 -7.56 -9.96
N LYS A 157 1.81 -7.37 -10.89
CA LYS A 157 0.41 -7.82 -10.77
C LYS A 157 0.24 -9.27 -11.25
N ASN A 158 1.16 -9.73 -12.09
CA ASN A 158 1.06 -11.02 -12.79
C ASN A 158 2.06 -12.07 -12.27
N VAL A 159 2.80 -11.76 -11.20
CA VAL A 159 3.73 -12.72 -10.60
C VAL A 159 2.94 -13.78 -9.84
N PRO A 160 3.05 -15.07 -10.16
CA PRO A 160 2.42 -16.12 -9.38
C PRO A 160 2.91 -16.10 -7.92
N PHE A 161 2.04 -16.45 -6.98
CA PHE A 161 2.37 -16.42 -5.55
C PHE A 161 3.63 -17.21 -5.21
N GLU A 162 3.78 -18.40 -5.78
CA GLU A 162 4.96 -19.26 -5.55
C GLU A 162 6.26 -18.61 -6.03
N ASP A 163 6.21 -17.90 -7.17
CA ASP A 163 7.36 -17.18 -7.70
C ASP A 163 7.67 -15.97 -6.82
N ALA A 164 6.64 -15.24 -6.37
CA ALA A 164 6.82 -14.12 -5.42
C ALA A 164 7.45 -14.58 -4.10
N VAL A 165 7.03 -15.74 -3.57
CA VAL A 165 7.67 -16.35 -2.39
C VAL A 165 9.14 -16.67 -2.65
N GLN A 166 9.48 -17.24 -3.81
CA GLN A 166 10.86 -17.55 -4.17
C GLN A 166 11.75 -16.30 -4.22
N LEU A 167 11.24 -15.22 -4.81
CA LEU A 167 11.96 -13.95 -4.94
C LEU A 167 12.23 -13.26 -3.59
N THR A 168 11.42 -13.54 -2.58
CA THR A 168 11.49 -12.86 -1.27
C THR A 168 12.12 -13.71 -0.18
N ARG A 169 12.49 -14.96 -0.46
CA ARG A 169 13.17 -15.82 0.51
C ARG A 169 14.54 -15.30 0.85
N THR A 170 14.85 -15.24 2.13
CA THR A 170 16.14 -14.83 2.66
C THR A 170 17.31 -15.67 2.11
N GLU A 171 17.05 -16.93 1.80
CA GLU A 171 18.03 -17.87 1.25
C GLU A 171 18.45 -17.51 -0.18
N ASN A 172 17.51 -17.01 -0.99
CA ASN A 172 17.75 -16.67 -2.39
C ASN A 172 18.34 -15.27 -2.56
N ARG A 173 18.07 -14.34 -1.62
CA ARG A 173 18.55 -12.93 -1.62
C ARG A 173 18.34 -12.20 -2.95
N GLU A 174 17.21 -12.45 -3.61
CA GLU A 174 16.90 -11.83 -4.91
C GLU A 174 16.26 -10.47 -4.71
N LEU A 175 15.16 -10.43 -3.96
CA LEU A 175 14.47 -9.22 -3.56
C LEU A 175 14.16 -9.29 -2.06
N LEU A 176 14.06 -8.14 -1.41
CA LEU A 176 13.71 -8.08 0.01
C LEU A 176 12.21 -8.28 0.22
N MET A 177 11.42 -7.68 -0.64
CA MET A 177 9.95 -7.73 -0.59
C MET A 177 9.35 -7.79 -1.97
N GLN A 178 8.19 -8.38 -2.09
CA GLN A 178 7.39 -8.37 -3.30
C GLN A 178 6.05 -7.69 -3.04
N LEU A 179 5.68 -6.73 -3.87
CA LEU A 179 4.30 -6.26 -3.89
C LEU A 179 3.44 -7.33 -4.56
N TYR A 180 2.67 -8.03 -3.75
CA TYR A 180 1.71 -9.00 -4.23
C TYR A 180 0.31 -8.53 -3.86
N THR A 181 -0.43 -8.11 -4.86
CA THR A 181 -1.85 -7.79 -4.70
C THR A 181 -2.62 -8.60 -5.76
N PRO A 182 -3.19 -9.74 -5.39
CA PRO A 182 -4.04 -10.48 -6.31
C PRO A 182 -5.15 -9.57 -6.84
N ALA A 183 -5.42 -9.64 -8.15
CA ALA A 183 -6.40 -8.75 -8.79
C ALA A 183 -7.77 -8.77 -8.09
N HIS A 184 -8.20 -9.95 -7.61
CA HIS A 184 -9.48 -10.10 -6.89
C HIS A 184 -9.47 -9.53 -5.46
N MET A 185 -8.32 -9.24 -4.84
CA MET A 185 -8.27 -8.56 -3.53
C MET A 185 -8.71 -7.10 -3.63
N ALA A 186 -8.55 -6.46 -4.78
CA ALA A 186 -9.10 -5.14 -5.04
C ALA A 186 -10.63 -5.14 -5.10
N GLU A 187 -11.23 -6.23 -5.55
CA GLU A 187 -12.68 -6.35 -5.74
C GLU A 187 -13.45 -6.55 -4.44
N ALA A 188 -12.85 -7.14 -3.41
CA ALA A 188 -13.55 -7.46 -2.16
C ALA A 188 -14.04 -6.22 -1.42
N PHE A 189 -13.24 -5.15 -1.44
CA PHE A 189 -13.64 -3.86 -0.89
C PHE A 189 -14.37 -2.98 -1.91
N SER A 190 -14.68 -3.49 -3.11
CA SER A 190 -15.43 -2.73 -4.11
C SER A 190 -16.92 -2.79 -3.83
N PRO A 191 -17.67 -1.67 -3.96
CA PRO A 191 -19.12 -1.73 -3.92
C PRO A 191 -19.61 -2.56 -5.09
N ALA A 192 -20.71 -3.26 -4.90
CA ALA A 192 -21.37 -4.03 -5.95
C ALA A 192 -21.79 -3.09 -7.10
N SER A 193 -20.95 -2.96 -8.11
CA SER A 193 -21.25 -2.18 -9.33
C SER A 193 -21.63 -3.13 -10.45
N GLY A 194 -22.90 -3.16 -10.78
CA GLY A 194 -23.45 -3.94 -11.90
C GLY A 194 -24.63 -4.83 -11.51
N SER A 195 -25.47 -5.19 -12.46
CA SER A 195 -26.69 -5.98 -12.24
C SER A 195 -26.46 -7.36 -11.60
N LEU A 196 -25.30 -7.97 -11.78
CA LEU A 196 -24.90 -9.21 -11.11
C LEU A 196 -24.31 -8.96 -9.70
N GLY A 197 -23.58 -7.88 -9.48
CA GLY A 197 -23.06 -7.50 -8.16
C GLY A 197 -24.17 -7.10 -7.18
N ALA A 198 -25.27 -6.52 -7.67
CA ALA A 198 -26.44 -6.18 -6.87
C ALA A 198 -27.18 -7.44 -6.34
N LEU A 199 -27.12 -8.56 -7.05
CA LEU A 199 -27.74 -9.83 -6.64
C LEU A 199 -26.92 -10.55 -5.53
N PHE A 200 -25.59 -10.39 -5.49
CA PHE A 200 -24.71 -11.12 -4.59
C PHE A 200 -24.00 -10.23 -3.53
N GLY A 201 -24.23 -8.93 -3.57
CA GLY A 201 -23.86 -8.00 -2.50
C GLY A 201 -22.38 -7.85 -2.23
N GLY A 202 -21.67 -7.14 -3.11
CA GLY A 202 -20.24 -6.89 -2.96
C GLY A 202 -19.40 -8.02 -3.53
N GLY A 203 -18.19 -7.71 -4.00
CA GLY A 203 -17.25 -8.70 -4.52
C GLY A 203 -17.18 -9.98 -3.68
N ASP A 204 -16.65 -11.06 -4.19
CA ASP A 204 -16.68 -12.37 -3.50
C ASP A 204 -15.90 -12.32 -2.18
N ALA A 205 -16.57 -11.84 -1.12
CA ALA A 205 -16.01 -11.70 0.21
C ALA A 205 -15.46 -13.03 0.76
N LYS A 206 -16.10 -14.15 0.38
CA LYS A 206 -15.63 -15.50 0.76
C LYS A 206 -14.29 -15.82 0.10
N ARG A 207 -14.17 -15.50 -1.18
CA ARG A 207 -12.94 -15.70 -1.94
C ARG A 207 -11.83 -14.78 -1.41
N PHE A 208 -12.13 -13.50 -1.18
CA PHE A 208 -11.17 -12.58 -0.59
C PHE A 208 -10.64 -13.08 0.75
N LYS A 209 -11.54 -13.46 1.68
CA LYS A 209 -11.15 -14.00 2.99
C LYS A 209 -10.25 -15.23 2.83
N HIS A 210 -10.68 -16.19 2.00
CA HIS A 210 -9.91 -17.40 1.74
C HIS A 210 -8.50 -17.09 1.20
N ASP A 211 -8.42 -16.22 0.20
CA ASP A 211 -7.15 -15.93 -0.44
C ASP A 211 -6.25 -15.07 0.46
N ALA A 212 -6.83 -14.11 1.19
CA ALA A 212 -6.08 -13.31 2.16
C ALA A 212 -5.48 -14.20 3.26
N ASP A 213 -6.27 -15.07 3.87
CA ASP A 213 -5.81 -16.03 4.88
C ASP A 213 -4.75 -16.99 4.30
N TYR A 214 -4.97 -17.50 3.09
CA TYR A 214 -4.01 -18.35 2.39
C TYR A 214 -2.66 -17.65 2.20
N TYR A 215 -2.64 -16.44 1.66
CA TYR A 215 -1.40 -15.70 1.43
C TYR A 215 -0.67 -15.31 2.71
N GLN A 216 -1.40 -14.94 3.75
CA GLN A 216 -0.81 -14.63 5.05
C GLN A 216 -0.13 -15.85 5.66
N VAL A 217 -0.83 -16.98 5.75
CA VAL A 217 -0.31 -18.22 6.34
C VAL A 217 0.77 -18.86 5.47
N GLN A 218 0.52 -19.04 4.17
CA GLN A 218 1.49 -19.69 3.29
C GLN A 218 2.75 -18.84 3.07
N GLY A 219 2.61 -17.52 3.02
CA GLY A 219 3.76 -16.59 2.94
C GLY A 219 4.65 -16.74 4.17
N GLU A 220 4.07 -16.90 5.36
CA GLU A 220 4.81 -17.15 6.59
C GLU A 220 5.52 -18.51 6.58
N LEU A 221 4.79 -19.59 6.34
CA LEU A 221 5.32 -20.94 6.30
C LEU A 221 6.44 -21.14 5.28
N LYS A 222 6.38 -20.43 4.17
CA LYS A 222 7.37 -20.51 3.09
C LYS A 222 8.50 -19.48 3.21
N GLY A 223 8.50 -18.65 4.26
CA GLY A 223 9.51 -17.63 4.51
C GLY A 223 9.46 -16.41 3.58
N GLY A 224 8.35 -16.21 2.85
CA GLY A 224 8.16 -15.03 2.01
C GLY A 224 7.78 -13.78 2.82
N TRP A 225 8.18 -12.61 2.33
CA TRP A 225 7.77 -11.32 2.89
C TRP A 225 7.25 -10.39 1.80
N PHE A 226 6.09 -9.78 2.02
CA PHE A 226 5.39 -9.01 1.00
C PHE A 226 5.10 -7.57 1.45
N LEU A 227 4.96 -6.66 0.49
CA LEU A 227 4.24 -5.43 0.74
C LEU A 227 2.75 -5.76 0.84
N ASN A 228 2.15 -5.39 1.97
CA ASN A 228 0.72 -5.56 2.19
C ASN A 228 -0.01 -4.29 1.78
N GLY A 229 -0.65 -4.31 0.64
CA GLY A 229 -1.42 -3.19 0.10
C GLY A 229 -2.70 -3.66 -0.56
N ILE A 230 -3.71 -2.82 -0.55
CA ILE A 230 -4.98 -3.04 -1.26
C ILE A 230 -5.16 -1.90 -2.26
N SER A 231 -5.45 -2.25 -3.51
CA SER A 231 -5.92 -1.28 -4.48
C SER A 231 -7.44 -1.18 -4.37
N LEU A 232 -7.92 -0.08 -3.80
CA LEU A 232 -9.35 0.19 -3.76
C LEU A 232 -9.75 0.72 -5.14
N THR A 233 -10.35 -0.13 -5.99
CA THR A 233 -10.81 0.29 -7.30
C THR A 233 -12.06 1.19 -7.20
N GLN A 234 -12.20 2.09 -8.16
CA GLN A 234 -13.35 2.98 -8.28
C GLN A 234 -14.67 2.21 -8.38
N GLY A 235 -15.58 2.49 -7.41
CA GLY A 235 -16.98 2.50 -7.75
C GLY A 235 -17.37 3.96 -8.03
N GLN A 236 -18.28 4.21 -8.94
CA GLN A 236 -18.89 5.53 -9.07
C GLN A 236 -19.67 5.80 -7.78
N PHE A 237 -19.09 6.58 -6.88
CA PHE A 237 -19.78 6.99 -5.66
C PHE A 237 -20.47 8.33 -5.90
N SER A 238 -21.76 8.39 -5.61
CA SER A 238 -22.44 9.67 -5.46
C SER A 238 -22.04 10.35 -4.14
N SER A 239 -22.29 11.64 -4.01
CA SER A 239 -22.07 12.40 -2.77
C SER A 239 -22.74 11.77 -1.53
N GLN A 240 -23.84 11.05 -1.69
CA GLN A 240 -24.53 10.31 -0.64
C GLN A 240 -23.74 9.09 -0.11
N GLN A 241 -22.66 8.70 -0.78
CA GLN A 241 -21.85 7.54 -0.43
C GLN A 241 -20.50 7.91 0.21
N GLU A 242 -20.28 9.18 0.55
CA GLU A 242 -19.05 9.67 1.15
C GLU A 242 -18.70 8.94 2.45
N LEU A 243 -19.67 8.78 3.37
CA LEU A 243 -19.46 8.03 4.59
C LEU A 243 -19.03 6.58 4.30
N THR A 244 -19.64 5.95 3.30
CA THR A 244 -19.29 4.59 2.87
C THR A 244 -17.86 4.53 2.35
N ARG A 245 -17.42 5.53 1.58
CA ARG A 245 -16.03 5.63 1.10
C ARG A 245 -15.05 5.70 2.26
N ARG A 246 -15.29 6.59 3.23
CA ARG A 246 -14.44 6.75 4.42
C ARG A 246 -14.38 5.48 5.26
N LEU A 247 -15.53 4.84 5.54
CA LEU A 247 -15.57 3.60 6.31
C LEU A 247 -14.85 2.45 5.59
N ARG A 248 -15.00 2.36 4.28
CA ARG A 248 -14.31 1.39 3.44
C ARG A 248 -12.80 1.59 3.46
N SER A 249 -12.33 2.85 3.35
CA SER A 249 -10.91 3.19 3.46
C SER A 249 -10.35 2.77 4.83
N LYS A 250 -11.06 3.07 5.92
CA LYS A 250 -10.65 2.67 7.26
C LYS A 250 -10.60 1.14 7.41
N ALA A 251 -11.56 0.40 6.86
CA ALA A 251 -11.55 -1.07 6.91
C ALA A 251 -10.37 -1.67 6.11
N ALA A 252 -10.08 -1.12 4.93
CA ALA A 252 -8.92 -1.52 4.14
C ALA A 252 -7.61 -1.19 4.87
N CYS A 253 -7.49 0.03 5.43
CA CYS A 253 -6.37 0.42 6.26
C CYS A 253 -6.15 -0.55 7.42
N LEU A 254 -7.23 -0.93 8.12
CA LEU A 254 -7.14 -1.86 9.24
C LEU A 254 -6.52 -3.19 8.83
N TYR A 255 -6.96 -3.77 7.69
CA TYR A 255 -6.36 -4.99 7.15
C TYR A 255 -4.89 -4.78 6.75
N VAL A 256 -4.57 -3.70 6.04
CA VAL A 256 -3.20 -3.42 5.58
C VAL A 256 -2.25 -3.23 6.76
N MET A 257 -2.66 -2.51 7.80
CA MET A 257 -1.80 -2.22 8.95
C MET A 257 -1.66 -3.38 9.93
N THR A 258 -2.64 -4.28 9.99
CA THR A 258 -2.65 -5.38 10.97
C THR A 258 -2.31 -6.75 10.36
N GLY A 259 -2.40 -6.91 9.06
CA GLY A 259 -1.93 -8.08 8.34
C GLY A 259 -0.41 -8.24 8.43
N ARG A 260 0.08 -9.43 8.08
CA ARG A 260 1.52 -9.72 7.94
C ARG A 260 2.04 -9.09 6.65
N GLY A 261 3.23 -8.55 6.67
CA GLY A 261 3.85 -7.84 5.56
C GLY A 261 4.13 -6.38 5.91
N THR A 262 4.85 -5.69 5.06
CA THR A 262 5.11 -4.26 5.19
C THR A 262 3.94 -3.48 4.59
N PRO A 263 3.27 -2.60 5.33
CA PRO A 263 2.10 -1.88 4.82
C PRO A 263 2.48 -0.91 3.70
N LEU A 264 1.70 -0.95 2.63
CA LEU A 264 1.75 -0.02 1.51
C LEU A 264 0.46 0.79 1.45
N ILE A 265 0.57 2.09 1.58
CA ILE A 265 -0.49 3.07 1.39
C ILE A 265 -0.27 3.71 0.01
N ARG A 266 -1.27 3.75 -0.83
CA ARG A 266 -1.23 4.54 -2.06
C ARG A 266 -1.76 5.93 -1.81
N GLN A 267 -1.21 6.91 -2.50
CA GLN A 267 -1.72 8.29 -2.40
C GLN A 267 -3.24 8.32 -2.58
N GLY A 268 -3.92 9.01 -1.67
CA GLY A 268 -5.36 9.17 -1.68
C GLY A 268 -6.13 8.08 -0.92
N ASP A 269 -5.56 6.91 -0.64
CA ASP A 269 -6.21 5.88 0.19
C ASP A 269 -6.58 6.46 1.56
N GLU A 270 -5.71 7.30 2.12
CA GLU A 270 -5.83 7.91 3.45
C GLU A 270 -6.92 8.97 3.55
N ILE A 271 -7.45 9.42 2.43
CA ILE A 271 -8.64 10.32 2.38
C ILE A 271 -9.84 9.66 1.69
N GLY A 272 -9.70 8.40 1.30
CA GLY A 272 -10.75 7.66 0.57
C GLY A 272 -10.90 8.07 -0.89
N LEU A 273 -9.83 8.54 -1.53
CA LEU A 273 -9.75 8.84 -2.96
C LEU A 273 -9.26 7.59 -3.69
N TYR A 274 -10.08 6.99 -4.58
CA TYR A 274 -9.83 5.65 -5.12
C TYR A 274 -9.52 5.59 -6.60
N ALA A 275 -9.02 6.65 -7.19
CA ALA A 275 -8.75 6.66 -8.61
C ALA A 275 -7.25 6.59 -8.88
N GLU A 276 -6.82 5.58 -9.62
CA GLU A 276 -5.49 5.60 -10.25
C GLU A 276 -5.42 6.80 -11.21
N ASN A 277 -4.27 7.50 -11.24
CA ASN A 277 -4.02 8.68 -12.08
C ASN A 277 -5.02 9.84 -11.86
N THR A 278 -5.59 9.96 -10.69
CA THR A 278 -6.45 11.09 -10.32
C THR A 278 -5.63 12.10 -9.53
N PRO A 279 -5.72 13.40 -9.87
CA PRO A 279 -5.08 14.44 -9.07
C PRO A 279 -5.43 14.33 -7.60
N MET A 280 -4.41 14.40 -6.74
CA MET A 280 -4.62 14.44 -5.28
C MET A 280 -5.45 15.66 -4.92
N GLN A 281 -6.42 15.49 -4.03
CA GLN A 281 -7.32 16.54 -3.60
C GLN A 281 -6.81 17.15 -2.30
N TRP A 282 -6.11 18.29 -2.41
CA TRP A 282 -5.50 18.96 -1.26
C TRP A 282 -6.49 19.81 -0.48
N ASN A 283 -7.40 20.48 -1.17
CA ASN A 283 -8.42 21.35 -0.58
C ASN A 283 -9.62 21.51 -1.52
N ASN A 284 -10.59 22.33 -1.14
CA ASN A 284 -11.80 22.57 -1.93
C ASN A 284 -11.67 23.73 -2.95
N SER A 285 -10.46 24.23 -3.19
CA SER A 285 -10.21 25.30 -4.20
C SER A 285 -10.25 24.74 -5.63
N ARG A 286 -10.07 25.63 -6.61
CA ARG A 286 -9.98 25.24 -8.02
C ARG A 286 -8.96 24.12 -8.21
N ALA A 287 -9.28 23.16 -9.06
CA ALA A 287 -8.45 21.97 -9.34
C ALA A 287 -8.06 21.19 -8.07
N ALA A 288 -8.88 21.25 -7.00
CA ALA A 288 -8.61 20.62 -5.71
C ALA A 288 -7.31 21.10 -5.03
N GLY A 289 -6.79 22.26 -5.38
CA GLY A 289 -5.47 22.69 -4.93
C GLY A 289 -4.30 21.88 -5.51
N PHE A 290 -4.55 21.04 -6.52
CA PHE A 290 -3.53 20.23 -7.18
C PHE A 290 -2.60 21.07 -8.04
N THR A 291 -3.14 22.02 -8.80
CA THR A 291 -2.43 22.91 -9.73
C THR A 291 -3.00 24.32 -9.74
N LEU A 292 -2.18 25.31 -10.05
CA LEU A 292 -2.63 26.66 -10.39
C LEU A 292 -3.02 26.79 -11.87
N GLY A 293 -2.61 25.83 -12.70
CA GLY A 293 -2.94 25.74 -14.11
C GLY A 293 -4.27 25.03 -14.40
N THR A 294 -4.33 24.35 -15.53
CA THR A 294 -5.44 23.49 -15.91
C THR A 294 -5.02 22.03 -15.80
N PRO A 295 -5.64 21.22 -14.93
CA PRO A 295 -5.26 19.82 -14.81
C PRO A 295 -5.34 19.07 -16.14
N ARG A 296 -4.29 18.35 -16.49
CA ARG A 296 -4.26 17.44 -17.66
C ARG A 296 -4.85 16.07 -17.34
N LEU A 297 -4.99 15.76 -16.06
CA LEU A 297 -5.60 14.54 -15.56
C LEU A 297 -7.06 14.79 -15.13
N LYS A 298 -7.89 13.78 -15.26
CA LYS A 298 -9.30 13.86 -14.85
C LYS A 298 -9.43 13.74 -13.34
N GLY A 299 -10.08 14.71 -12.70
CA GLY A 299 -10.42 14.66 -11.28
C GLY A 299 -11.52 13.64 -10.96
N ASP A 300 -11.61 13.25 -9.69
CA ASP A 300 -12.64 12.32 -9.17
C ASP A 300 -14.05 12.94 -9.14
N GLY A 301 -14.16 14.27 -9.11
CA GLY A 301 -15.45 14.99 -9.02
C GLY A 301 -16.01 15.12 -7.61
N SER A 302 -15.32 14.61 -6.57
CA SER A 302 -15.75 14.68 -5.17
C SER A 302 -15.11 15.82 -4.36
N LEU A 303 -14.66 16.87 -5.03
CA LEU A 303 -13.83 17.98 -4.53
C LEU A 303 -14.28 18.62 -3.23
N SER A 304 -15.57 18.81 -3.07
CA SER A 304 -16.14 19.54 -1.91
C SER A 304 -16.21 18.72 -0.63
N HIS A 305 -15.98 17.43 -0.71
CA HIS A 305 -16.27 16.51 0.40
C HIS A 305 -15.09 15.59 0.77
N ILE A 306 -14.13 15.42 -0.13
CA ILE A 306 -12.98 14.54 0.08
C ILE A 306 -11.72 15.31 -0.30
N ASN A 307 -11.02 15.84 0.70
CA ASN A 307 -9.75 16.51 0.51
C ASN A 307 -8.90 16.44 1.79
N VAL A 308 -7.61 16.66 1.61
CA VAL A 308 -6.62 16.57 2.70
C VAL A 308 -6.89 17.58 3.80
N GLU A 309 -7.20 18.85 3.44
CA GLU A 309 -7.40 19.93 4.41
C GLU A 309 -8.53 19.60 5.38
N ASP A 310 -9.67 19.13 4.87
CA ASP A 310 -10.80 18.74 5.69
C ASP A 310 -10.47 17.50 6.53
N ASP A 311 -9.87 16.46 5.92
CA ASP A 311 -9.57 15.20 6.63
C ASP A 311 -8.53 15.38 7.76
N MET A 312 -7.56 16.28 7.60
CA MET A 312 -6.58 16.57 8.65
C MET A 312 -7.20 17.29 9.87
N THR A 313 -8.31 18.00 9.71
CA THR A 313 -8.96 18.72 10.82
C THR A 313 -9.91 17.85 11.63
N HIS A 314 -10.33 16.69 11.13
CA HIS A 314 -11.32 15.83 11.78
C HIS A 314 -10.68 14.58 12.41
N MET A 315 -10.92 14.39 13.70
CA MET A 315 -10.34 13.27 14.47
C MET A 315 -10.84 11.87 14.04
N ASP A 316 -12.03 11.80 13.46
CA ASP A 316 -12.65 10.56 12.97
C ASP A 316 -12.55 10.40 11.44
N SER A 317 -11.76 11.24 10.78
CA SER A 317 -11.47 11.15 9.34
C SER A 317 -10.73 9.85 8.97
N ALA A 318 -10.63 9.57 7.67
CA ALA A 318 -9.79 8.48 7.18
C ALA A 318 -8.31 8.77 7.44
N PHE A 319 -7.82 9.99 7.20
CA PHE A 319 -6.43 10.39 7.47
C PHE A 319 -6.04 10.15 8.94
N SER A 320 -6.86 10.64 9.89
CA SER A 320 -6.62 10.44 11.32
C SER A 320 -6.63 8.96 11.72
N PHE A 321 -7.43 8.14 11.03
CA PHE A 321 -7.45 6.70 11.25
C PHE A 321 -6.18 6.02 10.73
N TYR A 322 -5.71 6.35 9.54
CA TYR A 322 -4.43 5.86 9.00
C TYR A 322 -3.26 6.20 9.91
N LYS A 323 -3.17 7.45 10.34
CA LYS A 323 -2.15 7.92 11.29
C LYS A 323 -2.14 7.10 12.58
N ARG A 324 -3.31 6.88 13.20
CA ARG A 324 -3.44 6.06 14.40
C ARG A 324 -3.10 4.59 14.15
N SER A 325 -3.45 4.06 12.99
CA SER A 325 -3.17 2.67 12.61
C SER A 325 -1.67 2.43 12.41
N ILE A 326 -0.95 3.37 11.79
CA ILE A 326 0.51 3.33 11.66
C ILE A 326 1.17 3.38 13.04
N ALA A 327 0.71 4.28 13.93
CA ALA A 327 1.21 4.38 15.29
C ALA A 327 0.94 3.09 16.10
N LEU A 328 -0.25 2.50 15.98
CA LEU A 328 -0.59 1.24 16.60
C LEU A 328 0.36 0.13 16.14
N ARG A 329 0.57 -0.02 14.81
CA ARG A 329 1.48 -1.04 14.30
C ARG A 329 2.89 -0.91 14.88
N ARG A 330 3.41 0.30 15.00
CA ARG A 330 4.75 0.55 15.55
C ARG A 330 4.85 0.26 17.04
N SER A 331 3.77 0.40 17.79
CA SER A 331 3.75 0.16 19.23
C SER A 331 3.51 -1.30 19.62
N HIS A 332 3.17 -2.17 18.63
CA HIS A 332 2.84 -3.57 18.87
C HIS A 332 3.69 -4.49 17.98
N SER A 333 4.69 -5.16 18.60
CA SER A 333 5.61 -6.07 17.90
C SER A 333 4.88 -7.25 17.22
N ALA A 334 3.79 -7.70 17.80
CA ALA A 334 2.92 -8.71 17.21
C ALA A 334 2.39 -8.32 15.82
N LEU A 335 2.14 -7.02 15.56
CA LEU A 335 1.71 -6.56 14.23
C LEU A 335 2.87 -6.49 13.22
N ILE A 336 4.11 -6.36 13.68
CA ILE A 336 5.30 -6.28 12.83
C ILE A 336 5.73 -7.68 12.41
N GLY A 337 6.13 -8.53 13.36
CA GLY A 337 6.76 -9.83 13.13
C GLY A 337 5.98 -11.02 13.68
N GLY A 338 4.83 -10.80 14.34
CA GLY A 338 4.07 -11.88 14.98
C GLY A 338 3.41 -12.82 13.98
N GLU A 339 3.09 -14.02 14.48
CA GLU A 339 2.36 -15.05 13.75
C GLU A 339 0.96 -14.57 13.36
N TYR A 340 0.49 -14.99 12.19
CA TYR A 340 -0.86 -14.75 11.70
C TYR A 340 -1.68 -16.04 11.81
N ALA A 341 -2.76 -16.03 12.59
CA ALA A 341 -3.65 -17.18 12.69
C ALA A 341 -5.10 -16.79 12.37
N PRO A 342 -5.72 -17.34 11.32
CA PRO A 342 -7.13 -17.12 11.01
C PRO A 342 -8.03 -17.57 12.16
N VAL A 343 -9.09 -16.80 12.41
CA VAL A 343 -10.16 -17.11 13.35
C VAL A 343 -11.44 -17.36 12.56
N ASP A 344 -12.11 -18.46 12.83
CA ASP A 344 -13.41 -18.71 12.20
C ASP A 344 -14.46 -17.73 12.75
N SER A 345 -14.94 -16.86 11.89
CA SER A 345 -15.98 -15.88 12.18
C SER A 345 -17.40 -16.39 11.93
N GLU A 346 -17.55 -17.62 11.42
CA GLU A 346 -18.79 -18.22 10.94
C GLU A 346 -19.53 -17.35 9.90
N ASN A 347 -18.86 -16.36 9.35
CA ASN A 347 -19.43 -15.40 8.40
C ASN A 347 -18.42 -15.02 7.32
N PRO A 348 -18.69 -15.30 6.03
CA PRO A 348 -17.76 -14.99 4.96
C PRO A 348 -17.55 -13.48 4.74
N ARG A 349 -18.41 -12.61 5.28
CA ARG A 349 -18.27 -11.15 5.19
C ARG A 349 -17.35 -10.58 6.26
N VAL A 350 -16.93 -11.39 7.23
CA VAL A 350 -16.11 -10.94 8.36
C VAL A 350 -14.78 -11.66 8.34
N MET A 351 -13.72 -10.90 8.17
CA MET A 351 -12.37 -11.36 8.47
C MET A 351 -12.13 -11.30 9.96
N ALA A 352 -11.62 -12.38 10.53
CA ALA A 352 -11.13 -12.43 11.89
C ALA A 352 -9.83 -13.22 11.94
N TYR A 353 -8.82 -12.69 12.64
CA TYR A 353 -7.52 -13.34 12.80
C TYR A 353 -6.81 -12.80 14.05
N THR A 354 -5.87 -13.58 14.54
CA THR A 354 -4.96 -13.12 15.59
C THR A 354 -3.58 -12.80 15.03
N ARG A 355 -2.90 -11.87 15.71
CA ARG A 355 -1.47 -11.61 15.56
C ARG A 355 -0.84 -11.80 16.93
N SER A 356 0.18 -12.66 17.02
CA SER A 356 0.82 -12.98 18.29
C SER A 356 2.33 -13.15 18.13
N ASP A 357 3.10 -12.67 19.10
CA ASP A 357 4.56 -12.85 19.16
C ASP A 357 5.04 -13.53 20.45
N GLY A 358 4.09 -14.11 21.19
CA GLY A 358 4.34 -14.76 22.48
C GLY A 358 4.35 -13.79 23.68
N ALA A 359 4.58 -12.49 23.47
CA ALA A 359 4.48 -11.47 24.52
C ALA A 359 3.06 -10.86 24.58
N GLU A 360 2.42 -10.72 23.42
CA GLU A 360 1.04 -10.23 23.30
C GLU A 360 0.28 -10.99 22.22
N SER A 361 -1.05 -10.94 22.29
CA SER A 361 -1.95 -11.43 21.28
C SER A 361 -3.02 -10.39 20.97
N LEU A 362 -3.15 -10.07 19.70
CA LEU A 362 -4.12 -9.10 19.18
C LEU A 362 -5.14 -9.82 18.32
N LEU A 363 -6.42 -9.60 18.58
CA LEU A 363 -7.52 -10.07 17.73
C LEU A 363 -7.97 -8.93 16.82
N VAL A 364 -8.02 -9.19 15.54
CA VAL A 364 -8.53 -8.27 14.51
C VAL A 364 -9.82 -8.83 13.97
N VAL A 365 -10.84 -7.98 13.86
CA VAL A 365 -12.16 -8.35 13.33
C VAL A 365 -12.63 -7.25 12.38
N ILE A 366 -12.95 -7.58 11.13
CA ILE A 366 -13.30 -6.60 10.09
C ILE A 366 -14.50 -7.10 9.28
N ASN A 367 -15.57 -6.34 9.24
CA ASN A 367 -16.61 -6.53 8.22
C ASN A 367 -16.11 -5.89 6.92
N ILE A 368 -15.81 -6.69 5.90
CA ILE A 368 -15.25 -6.24 4.62
C ILE A 368 -16.32 -5.86 3.58
N THR A 369 -17.60 -5.77 4.00
CA THR A 369 -18.73 -5.52 3.09
C THR A 369 -19.55 -4.31 3.49
N ASP A 370 -20.35 -3.84 2.55
CA ASP A 370 -21.33 -2.74 2.69
C ASP A 370 -22.62 -3.15 3.42
N ARG A 371 -22.68 -4.35 4.01
CA ARG A 371 -23.85 -4.88 4.74
C ARG A 371 -23.47 -5.23 6.16
N ALA A 372 -24.40 -5.01 7.09
CA ALA A 372 -24.22 -5.46 8.46
C ALA A 372 -24.06 -6.99 8.54
N ALA A 373 -23.15 -7.44 9.38
CA ALA A 373 -22.82 -8.84 9.53
C ALA A 373 -22.83 -9.25 11.02
N LYS A 374 -23.32 -10.45 11.31
CA LYS A 374 -23.08 -11.07 12.63
C LYS A 374 -21.77 -11.85 12.56
N VAL A 375 -21.03 -11.82 13.64
CA VAL A 375 -19.80 -12.59 13.80
C VAL A 375 -19.87 -13.42 15.08
N ALA A 376 -19.44 -14.68 15.00
CA ALA A 376 -19.18 -15.51 16.15
C ALA A 376 -17.66 -15.48 16.46
N LEU A 377 -17.32 -15.21 17.70
CA LEU A 377 -15.94 -15.17 18.20
C LEU A 377 -15.81 -16.10 19.39
N THR A 378 -16.11 -17.37 19.18
CA THR A 378 -16.13 -18.38 20.24
C THR A 378 -14.78 -18.46 20.97
N GLY A 379 -14.83 -18.34 22.30
CA GLY A 379 -13.63 -18.32 23.15
C GLY A 379 -13.04 -16.92 23.40
N TYR A 380 -13.46 -15.90 22.68
CA TYR A 380 -12.96 -14.52 22.85
C TYR A 380 -13.95 -13.69 23.68
N LYS A 381 -13.68 -13.56 24.98
CA LYS A 381 -14.62 -12.91 25.94
C LYS A 381 -14.06 -11.63 26.55
N LYS A 382 -12.73 -11.48 26.57
CA LYS A 382 -12.06 -10.39 27.27
C LYS A 382 -10.95 -9.80 26.41
N GLY A 383 -10.92 -8.49 26.31
CA GLY A 383 -9.87 -7.77 25.59
C GLY A 383 -10.09 -6.27 25.69
N GLU A 384 -9.03 -5.55 25.48
CA GLU A 384 -9.04 -4.09 25.41
C GLU A 384 -9.14 -3.67 23.93
N CYS A 385 -10.10 -2.81 23.61
CA CYS A 385 -10.25 -2.25 22.26
C CYS A 385 -9.18 -1.18 22.03
N LEU A 386 -8.21 -1.46 21.16
CA LEU A 386 -7.09 -0.56 20.85
C LEU A 386 -7.41 0.38 19.67
N LEU A 387 -8.15 -0.13 18.69
CA LEU A 387 -8.47 0.61 17.47
C LEU A 387 -9.85 0.18 16.95
N PHE A 388 -10.56 1.12 16.34
CA PHE A 388 -11.91 0.88 15.78
C PHE A 388 -12.18 1.85 14.62
N THR A 389 -12.93 1.40 13.61
CA THR A 389 -13.24 2.23 12.43
C THR A 389 -14.35 3.27 12.66
N ASN A 390 -15.27 3.02 13.57
CA ASN A 390 -16.43 3.90 13.85
C ASN A 390 -16.50 4.29 15.33
N SER A 391 -16.90 3.36 16.20
CA SER A 391 -16.99 3.59 17.65
C SER A 391 -16.49 2.37 18.41
N PRO A 392 -15.91 2.55 19.62
CA PRO A 392 -15.41 1.42 20.39
C PRO A 392 -16.56 0.50 20.83
N LYS A 393 -16.31 -0.81 20.78
CA LYS A 393 -17.22 -1.83 21.32
C LYS A 393 -16.44 -2.83 22.18
N PRO A 394 -17.02 -3.31 23.28
CA PRO A 394 -16.43 -4.42 24.02
C PRO A 394 -16.44 -5.69 23.16
N ILE A 395 -15.41 -6.52 23.32
CA ILE A 395 -15.39 -7.83 22.70
C ILE A 395 -16.50 -8.73 23.31
N ALA A 396 -17.15 -9.53 22.48
CA ALA A 396 -18.14 -10.51 22.90
C ALA A 396 -18.11 -11.71 21.93
N GLU A 397 -18.49 -12.90 22.44
CA GLU A 397 -18.55 -14.12 21.64
C GLU A 397 -19.50 -14.03 20.44
N SER A 398 -20.45 -13.11 20.47
CA SER A 398 -21.31 -12.78 19.32
C SER A 398 -21.44 -11.27 19.21
N MET A 399 -21.16 -10.74 18.05
CA MET A 399 -21.24 -9.30 17.78
C MET A 399 -21.98 -9.05 16.46
N LYS A 400 -22.63 -7.86 16.39
CA LYS A 400 -23.15 -7.33 15.13
C LYS A 400 -22.25 -6.19 14.68
N LEU A 401 -21.66 -6.35 13.52
CA LEU A 401 -20.82 -5.35 12.86
C LEU A 401 -21.65 -4.58 11.83
N GLN A 402 -21.48 -3.24 11.81
CA GLN A 402 -22.01 -2.39 10.76
C GLN A 402 -21.20 -2.55 9.46
N PRO A 403 -21.64 -2.00 8.32
CA PRO A 403 -20.85 -1.96 7.11
C PRO A 403 -19.44 -1.39 7.37
N TYR A 404 -18.41 -2.12 6.89
CA TYR A 404 -16.99 -1.75 7.02
C TYR A 404 -16.53 -1.46 8.47
N GLU A 405 -17.26 -1.97 9.45
CA GLU A 405 -16.86 -1.84 10.85
C GLU A 405 -15.76 -2.85 11.20
N GLY A 406 -14.74 -2.38 11.92
CA GLY A 406 -13.64 -3.24 12.33
C GLY A 406 -12.98 -2.77 13.62
N PHE A 407 -12.27 -3.72 14.26
CA PHE A 407 -11.68 -3.57 15.58
C PHE A 407 -10.33 -4.28 15.68
N VAL A 408 -9.47 -3.73 16.53
CA VAL A 408 -8.29 -4.43 17.07
C VAL A 408 -8.46 -4.52 18.58
N TYR A 409 -8.39 -5.72 19.12
CA TYR A 409 -8.44 -5.99 20.55
C TYR A 409 -7.12 -6.58 21.03
N ARG A 410 -6.59 -6.08 22.15
CA ARG A 410 -5.55 -6.79 22.90
C ARG A 410 -6.24 -7.80 23.81
N LEU A 411 -5.91 -9.08 23.61
CA LEU A 411 -6.47 -10.19 24.37
C LEU A 411 -5.85 -10.25 25.79
N ARG A 412 -6.61 -10.75 26.75
CA ARG A 412 -6.21 -10.94 28.16
C ARG A 412 -6.28 -12.40 28.56
#